data_126e61c8465d37d17a8bf256d1dd5974
#
_entry.id   126e61c8465d37d17a8bf256d1dd5974
#
_cell.length_a   1.000
_cell.length_b   1.000
_cell.length_c   1.000
_cell.angle_alpha   90.00
_cell.angle_beta   90.00
_cell.angle_gamma   90.00
#
_symmetry.space_group_name_H-M   'P 1'
#
loop_
_entity.id
_entity.type
_entity.pdbx_description
1 polymer ?
#
loop_
_entity_poly.entity_id
_entity_poly.type
_entity_poly.pdbx_seq_one_letter_code
_entity_poly.pdbx_strand_id
1 'polypeptide(L)'
;MKLSTTALVLATALLFSGCSHKEVYKPEEVKGEWRNAGHLSASISQTTHSAALLDNGRLLTKDGEKNIKIPEEYRLVNANDSWVITESPEGNLVLFPEDGTDAKVTFELKRHIAAANVQDDTVAILFTNNEMALYSLESKKLLFKESANTPIAVDARIANPYFLKELVLFLTLDGKIVIVNSETKQVLRSVVVSSEEYFNNITYLNVIDNNLVASTGTSVLALSQKEAREKYEIRNIAYTAEGIWIATKQGEIIALSPSLQFKAKKKFPFAHFVGLSVQNDRVYALEQEGYMIALTKNLLAYDVYDIDMDSDNKIFLGDGRFYFDDRYINIK
;
A
#
# COMPACT_ATOMS: atom_id res chain seq x y z
N MET A 1 -4.82 -53.79 39.31
CA MET A 1 -5.46 -53.07 38.23
C MET A 1 -5.37 -51.54 38.45
N LYS A 2 -4.14 -50.96 38.45
CA LYS A 2 -3.88 -49.53 38.67
C LYS A 2 -2.87 -48.93 37.65
N LEU A 3 -2.63 -49.63 36.51
CA LEU A 3 -1.67 -49.18 35.49
C LEU A 3 -2.30 -48.43 34.30
N SER A 4 -3.63 -48.34 34.21
CA SER A 4 -4.29 -47.78 33.01
C SER A 4 -4.52 -46.27 33.06
N THR A 5 -4.63 -45.69 34.25
CA THR A 5 -4.91 -44.26 34.42
C THR A 5 -3.66 -43.37 34.22
N THR A 6 -2.49 -43.83 34.62
CA THR A 6 -1.22 -43.10 34.46
C THR A 6 -0.76 -43.05 32.99
N ALA A 7 -1.00 -44.14 32.24
CA ALA A 7 -0.68 -44.19 30.81
C ALA A 7 -1.60 -43.27 29.98
N LEU A 8 -2.88 -43.12 30.36
CA LEU A 8 -3.84 -42.26 29.70
C LEU A 8 -3.51 -40.75 29.91
N VAL A 9 -3.06 -40.37 31.10
CA VAL A 9 -2.65 -39.00 31.43
C VAL A 9 -1.36 -38.59 30.70
N LEU A 10 -0.39 -39.55 30.56
CA LEU A 10 0.82 -39.30 29.79
C LEU A 10 0.54 -39.16 28.28
N ALA A 11 -0.39 -39.94 27.72
CA ALA A 11 -0.79 -39.84 26.31
C ALA A 11 -1.54 -38.53 25.99
N THR A 12 -2.34 -38.02 26.93
CA THR A 12 -3.04 -36.72 26.75
C THR A 12 -2.09 -35.55 26.88
N ALA A 13 -1.04 -35.63 27.73
CA ALA A 13 -0.03 -34.55 27.84
C ALA A 13 0.85 -34.40 26.56
N LEU A 14 1.07 -35.50 25.83
CA LEU A 14 1.81 -35.46 24.54
C LEU A 14 1.01 -34.86 23.37
N LEU A 15 -0.32 -34.78 23.48
CA LEU A 15 -1.17 -34.20 22.46
C LEU A 15 -1.28 -32.66 22.55
N PHE A 16 -0.85 -32.04 23.66
CA PHE A 16 -0.87 -30.59 23.86
C PHE A 16 0.50 -29.91 23.68
N SER A 17 1.56 -30.65 23.36
CA SER A 17 2.88 -30.06 23.05
C SER A 17 3.07 -29.66 21.58
N GLY A 18 2.00 -29.56 20.82
CA GLY A 18 1.99 -28.96 19.49
C GLY A 18 2.01 -27.42 19.55
N CYS A 19 3.02 -26.80 20.16
CA CYS A 19 3.38 -25.44 19.77
C CYS A 19 3.90 -25.52 18.33
N SER A 20 3.03 -25.31 17.35
CA SER A 20 3.46 -25.06 15.99
C SER A 20 4.20 -23.71 16.02
N HIS A 21 5.52 -23.73 16.15
CA HIS A 21 6.31 -22.55 15.80
C HIS A 21 5.97 -22.23 14.36
N LYS A 22 5.38 -21.06 14.13
CA LYS A 22 5.15 -20.56 12.78
C LYS A 22 6.49 -20.56 12.07
N GLU A 23 6.61 -21.34 11.00
CA GLU A 23 7.82 -21.34 10.21
C GLU A 23 8.02 -19.96 9.57
N VAL A 24 9.23 -19.43 9.70
CA VAL A 24 9.64 -18.14 9.15
C VAL A 24 10.68 -18.35 8.05
N TYR A 25 10.84 -17.36 7.20
CA TYR A 25 11.86 -17.41 6.16
C TYR A 25 13.26 -17.50 6.78
N LYS A 26 14.08 -18.41 6.25
CA LYS A 26 15.50 -18.57 6.61
C LYS A 26 16.28 -18.71 5.32
N PRO A 27 17.11 -17.71 4.95
CA PRO A 27 17.93 -17.78 3.74
C PRO A 27 19.02 -18.86 3.90
N GLU A 28 19.35 -19.58 2.81
CA GLU A 28 20.45 -20.53 2.78
C GLU A 28 21.82 -19.83 2.87
N GLU A 29 21.92 -18.62 2.31
CA GLU A 29 23.14 -17.80 2.31
C GLU A 29 22.79 -16.34 2.50
N VAL A 30 23.53 -15.64 3.35
CA VAL A 30 23.46 -14.18 3.55
C VAL A 30 24.80 -13.58 3.13
N LYS A 31 24.79 -12.60 2.21
CA LYS A 31 26.00 -11.94 1.69
C LYS A 31 26.64 -10.97 2.69
N GLY A 32 25.93 -10.65 3.76
CA GLY A 32 26.33 -9.72 4.81
C GLY A 32 25.25 -8.70 5.11
N GLU A 33 25.59 -7.69 5.89
CA GLU A 33 24.67 -6.60 6.27
C GLU A 33 24.49 -5.60 5.12
N TRP A 34 23.28 -5.02 5.01
CA TRP A 34 23.00 -3.91 4.10
C TRP A 34 23.59 -2.62 4.66
N ARG A 35 24.62 -2.07 4.02
CA ARG A 35 25.43 -0.97 4.58
C ARG A 35 24.95 0.44 4.23
N ASN A 36 24.07 0.59 3.25
CA ASN A 36 23.60 1.92 2.81
C ASN A 36 22.33 2.32 3.57
N ALA A 37 22.50 2.73 4.81
CA ALA A 37 21.41 3.08 5.75
C ALA A 37 21.59 4.49 6.32
N GLY A 38 20.51 5.03 6.88
CA GLY A 38 20.47 6.30 7.60
C GLY A 38 19.33 6.35 8.61
N HIS A 39 19.18 7.49 9.29
CA HIS A 39 18.18 7.68 10.34
C HIS A 39 17.18 8.77 10.00
N LEU A 40 15.97 8.61 10.52
CA LEU A 40 14.91 9.62 10.59
C LEU A 40 15.01 10.37 11.92
N SER A 41 14.27 11.45 12.06
CA SER A 41 14.23 12.23 13.33
C SER A 41 13.39 11.58 14.43
N ALA A 42 12.55 10.59 14.10
CA ALA A 42 11.72 9.80 15.02
C ALA A 42 11.17 8.56 14.29
N SER A 43 10.58 7.62 15.02
CA SER A 43 9.95 6.41 14.49
C SER A 43 8.67 6.71 13.72
N ILE A 44 8.30 5.81 12.80
CA ILE A 44 7.09 5.95 12.00
C ILE A 44 5.85 5.62 12.82
N SER A 45 4.93 6.57 12.98
CA SER A 45 3.64 6.42 13.69
C SER A 45 2.49 5.99 12.79
N GLN A 46 2.37 6.59 11.59
CA GLN A 46 1.31 6.30 10.62
C GLN A 46 1.90 6.14 9.22
N THR A 47 1.30 5.27 8.41
CA THR A 47 1.69 5.07 7.01
C THR A 47 0.48 5.10 6.09
N THR A 48 0.64 5.68 4.90
CA THR A 48 -0.25 5.58 3.76
C THR A 48 0.55 5.14 2.53
N HIS A 49 -0.07 5.05 1.38
CA HIS A 49 0.64 4.73 0.13
C HIS A 49 1.63 5.83 -0.31
N SER A 50 1.34 7.08 0.01
CA SER A 50 2.08 8.25 -0.49
C SER A 50 2.97 8.92 0.54
N ALA A 51 2.68 8.78 1.83
CA ALA A 51 3.38 9.44 2.93
C ALA A 51 3.27 8.68 4.24
N ALA A 52 4.10 9.05 5.21
CA ALA A 52 4.03 8.60 6.59
C ALA A 52 4.11 9.79 7.54
N LEU A 53 3.66 9.60 8.79
CA LEU A 53 3.94 10.52 9.90
C LEU A 53 4.91 9.86 10.87
N LEU A 54 5.80 10.66 11.42
CA LEU A 54 6.70 10.27 12.49
C LEU A 54 6.06 10.57 13.86
N ASP A 55 6.52 9.93 14.94
CA ASP A 55 6.04 10.15 16.31
C ASP A 55 6.18 11.58 16.79
N ASN A 56 7.12 12.35 16.22
CA ASN A 56 7.27 13.77 16.48
C ASN A 56 6.35 14.67 15.64
N GLY A 57 5.42 14.07 14.88
CA GLY A 57 4.45 14.73 14.01
C GLY A 57 5.01 15.16 12.64
N ARG A 58 6.30 14.94 12.34
CA ARG A 58 6.86 15.33 11.06
C ARG A 58 6.37 14.44 9.91
N LEU A 59 6.19 15.06 8.75
CA LEU A 59 5.81 14.35 7.53
C LEU A 59 7.03 13.67 6.90
N LEU A 60 6.85 12.42 6.49
CA LEU A 60 7.78 11.65 5.67
C LEU A 60 7.10 11.38 4.31
N THR A 61 7.67 11.90 3.23
CA THR A 61 7.24 11.66 1.85
C THR A 61 8.17 10.65 1.17
N LYS A 62 7.86 10.27 -0.06
CA LYS A 62 8.72 9.37 -0.86
C LYS A 62 10.14 9.91 -1.06
N ASP A 63 10.30 11.25 -1.11
CA ASP A 63 11.60 11.91 -1.25
C ASP A 63 12.39 12.03 0.06
N GLY A 64 11.72 11.89 1.20
CA GLY A 64 12.31 11.99 2.53
C GLY A 64 11.49 12.81 3.52
N GLU A 65 12.09 13.10 4.67
CA GLU A 65 11.47 13.85 5.76
C GLU A 65 11.30 15.34 5.39
N LYS A 66 10.12 15.88 5.67
CA LYS A 66 9.75 17.28 5.42
C LYS A 66 9.69 18.09 6.71
N ASN A 67 9.88 19.38 6.59
CA ASN A 67 9.82 20.31 7.75
C ASN A 67 8.38 20.82 7.99
N ILE A 68 7.40 19.94 7.93
CA ILE A 68 6.01 20.22 8.30
C ILE A 68 5.61 19.30 9.45
N LYS A 69 4.87 19.83 10.40
CA LYS A 69 4.34 19.08 11.54
C LYS A 69 2.82 19.04 11.50
N ILE A 70 2.30 17.82 11.57
CA ILE A 70 0.87 17.55 11.69
C ILE A 70 0.58 17.24 13.16
N PRO A 71 -0.40 17.89 13.79
CA PRO A 71 -0.79 17.58 15.15
C PRO A 71 -1.25 16.13 15.32
N GLU A 72 -0.99 15.54 16.49
CA GLU A 72 -1.18 14.11 16.78
C GLU A 72 -2.64 13.65 16.64
N GLU A 73 -3.60 14.52 16.88
CA GLU A 73 -5.03 14.23 16.78
C GLU A 73 -5.51 13.94 15.35
N TYR A 74 -4.73 14.30 14.32
CA TYR A 74 -5.12 14.06 12.93
C TYR A 74 -4.63 12.72 12.42
N ARG A 75 -5.53 12.01 11.74
CA ARG A 75 -5.18 10.80 10.98
C ARG A 75 -4.70 11.19 9.58
N LEU A 76 -3.52 10.72 9.19
CA LEU A 76 -3.01 10.89 7.83
C LEU A 76 -3.88 10.08 6.84
N VAL A 77 -4.33 10.73 5.77
CA VAL A 77 -5.09 10.11 4.67
C VAL A 77 -4.22 10.00 3.43
N ASN A 78 -3.54 11.08 3.06
CA ASN A 78 -2.70 11.17 1.86
C ASN A 78 -1.72 12.34 1.98
N ALA A 79 -0.73 12.40 1.09
CA ALA A 79 0.02 13.61 0.80
C ALA A 79 0.36 13.65 -0.70
N ASN A 80 0.39 14.85 -1.26
CA ASN A 80 0.86 15.13 -2.61
C ASN A 80 1.74 16.40 -2.60
N ASP A 81 2.16 16.88 -3.77
CA ASP A 81 3.10 18.00 -3.89
C ASP A 81 2.56 19.35 -3.35
N SER A 82 1.26 19.45 -3.04
CA SER A 82 0.63 20.68 -2.56
C SER A 82 0.03 20.56 -1.18
N TRP A 83 -0.44 19.36 -0.79
CA TRP A 83 -1.27 19.17 0.39
C TRP A 83 -0.90 17.93 1.19
N VAL A 84 -0.87 18.07 2.51
CA VAL A 84 -0.99 16.96 3.46
C VAL A 84 -2.47 16.83 3.83
N ILE A 85 -3.06 15.72 3.46
CA ILE A 85 -4.50 15.44 3.55
C ILE A 85 -4.75 14.61 4.78
N THR A 86 -5.54 15.14 5.73
CA THR A 86 -5.78 14.50 7.01
C THR A 86 -7.27 14.44 7.34
N GLU A 87 -7.63 13.61 8.31
CA GLU A 87 -8.96 13.54 8.91
C GLU A 87 -8.88 13.94 10.39
N SER A 88 -9.77 14.83 10.82
CA SER A 88 -9.93 15.15 12.25
C SER A 88 -10.71 14.06 12.98
N PRO A 89 -10.66 14.00 14.34
CA PRO A 89 -11.47 13.07 15.15
C PRO A 89 -12.99 13.15 14.89
N GLU A 90 -13.49 14.31 14.47
CA GLU A 90 -14.90 14.53 14.16
C GLU A 90 -15.28 14.06 12.72
N GLY A 91 -14.34 13.52 11.95
CA GLY A 91 -14.57 13.08 10.57
C GLY A 91 -14.60 14.24 9.57
N ASN A 92 -13.82 15.30 9.81
CA ASN A 92 -13.64 16.42 8.88
C ASN A 92 -12.36 16.23 8.06
N LEU A 93 -12.40 16.57 6.78
CA LEU A 93 -11.19 16.64 5.97
C LEU A 93 -10.44 17.93 6.28
N VAL A 94 -9.16 17.80 6.64
CA VAL A 94 -8.28 18.94 6.90
C VAL A 94 -7.06 18.85 6.01
N LEU A 95 -6.84 19.90 5.23
CA LEU A 95 -5.73 20.02 4.30
C LEU A 95 -4.70 20.99 4.89
N PHE A 96 -3.47 20.53 5.06
CA PHE A 96 -2.34 21.38 5.43
C PHE A 96 -1.49 21.61 4.18
N PRO A 97 -1.10 22.85 3.86
CA PRO A 97 -0.18 23.11 2.75
C PRO A 97 1.15 22.38 2.95
N GLU A 98 1.69 21.75 1.90
CA GLU A 98 2.97 21.01 1.96
C GLU A 98 4.16 21.93 2.24
N ASP A 99 4.04 23.22 1.89
CA ASP A 99 5.07 24.25 2.18
C ASP A 99 5.19 24.63 3.66
N GLY A 100 4.34 24.07 4.52
CA GLY A 100 4.35 24.30 5.97
C GLY A 100 3.75 25.62 6.42
N THR A 101 3.01 26.33 5.55
CA THR A 101 2.26 27.54 5.96
C THR A 101 1.05 27.18 6.82
N ASP A 102 0.61 28.11 7.68
CA ASP A 102 -0.51 27.90 8.62
C ASP A 102 -1.91 27.96 7.96
N ALA A 103 -1.98 28.08 6.63
CA ALA A 103 -3.21 28.30 5.86
C ALA A 103 -3.98 26.99 5.63
N LYS A 104 -4.36 26.26 6.71
CA LYS A 104 -5.14 25.02 6.60
C LYS A 104 -6.55 25.26 6.05
N VAL A 105 -7.05 24.31 5.25
CA VAL A 105 -8.41 24.29 4.72
C VAL A 105 -9.19 23.15 5.35
N THR A 106 -10.37 23.44 5.90
CA THR A 106 -11.24 22.43 6.53
C THR A 106 -12.55 22.28 5.77
N PHE A 107 -12.93 21.02 5.52
CA PHE A 107 -14.25 20.62 5.05
C PHE A 107 -14.99 19.92 6.19
N GLU A 108 -16.08 20.51 6.67
CA GLU A 108 -16.90 19.96 7.74
C GLU A 108 -17.80 18.83 7.24
N LEU A 109 -17.24 17.67 7.06
CA LEU A 109 -17.94 16.52 6.48
C LEU A 109 -18.67 15.68 7.52
N LYS A 110 -18.11 15.58 8.74
CA LYS A 110 -18.61 14.75 9.86
C LYS A 110 -18.83 13.29 9.47
N ARG A 111 -17.90 12.76 8.66
CA ARG A 111 -17.97 11.42 8.07
C ARG A 111 -16.56 10.87 7.89
N HIS A 112 -16.37 9.59 8.19
CA HIS A 112 -15.08 8.95 8.05
C HIS A 112 -14.64 8.79 6.59
N ILE A 113 -13.39 9.15 6.35
CA ILE A 113 -12.76 9.21 5.04
C ILE A 113 -11.91 7.94 4.85
N ALA A 114 -12.15 7.18 3.80
CA ALA A 114 -11.31 6.04 3.43
C ALA A 114 -10.06 6.50 2.67
N ALA A 115 -10.23 7.39 1.69
CA ALA A 115 -9.17 7.92 0.86
C ALA A 115 -9.56 9.30 0.32
N ALA A 116 -8.57 10.15 0.05
CA ALA A 116 -8.81 11.45 -0.58
C ALA A 116 -7.57 11.91 -1.36
N ASN A 117 -7.80 12.76 -2.37
CA ASN A 117 -6.75 13.45 -3.09
C ASN A 117 -7.24 14.81 -3.57
N VAL A 118 -6.31 15.71 -3.84
CA VAL A 118 -6.60 17.10 -4.25
C VAL A 118 -5.74 17.43 -5.46
N GLN A 119 -6.38 17.99 -6.48
CA GLN A 119 -5.68 18.58 -7.61
C GLN A 119 -6.43 19.83 -8.07
N ASP A 120 -5.72 20.94 -8.27
CA ASP A 120 -6.28 22.25 -8.62
C ASP A 120 -7.43 22.63 -7.68
N ASP A 121 -8.60 23.00 -8.20
CA ASP A 121 -9.81 23.27 -7.39
C ASP A 121 -10.64 22.02 -7.08
N THR A 122 -10.16 20.82 -7.34
CA THR A 122 -10.95 19.59 -7.14
C THR A 122 -10.43 18.76 -5.98
N VAL A 123 -11.30 18.51 -5.00
CA VAL A 123 -11.07 17.59 -3.87
C VAL A 123 -11.88 16.33 -4.12
N ALA A 124 -11.21 15.20 -4.32
CA ALA A 124 -11.82 13.87 -4.51
C ALA A 124 -11.79 13.09 -3.20
N ILE A 125 -12.93 12.62 -2.73
CA ILE A 125 -13.09 11.92 -1.46
C ILE A 125 -13.80 10.59 -1.68
N LEU A 126 -13.23 9.52 -1.16
CA LEU A 126 -13.87 8.22 -0.97
C LEU A 126 -14.17 8.03 0.51
N PHE A 127 -15.42 7.89 0.87
CA PHE A 127 -15.85 7.64 2.25
C PHE A 127 -15.81 6.14 2.60
N THR A 128 -15.76 5.83 3.90
CA THR A 128 -15.70 4.44 4.39
C THR A 128 -16.94 3.58 4.04
N ASN A 129 -18.06 4.22 3.72
CA ASN A 129 -19.26 3.56 3.21
C ASN A 129 -19.27 3.38 1.68
N ASN A 130 -18.10 3.60 1.03
CA ASN A 130 -17.90 3.51 -0.43
C ASN A 130 -18.66 4.56 -1.26
N GLU A 131 -19.02 5.69 -0.65
CA GLU A 131 -19.53 6.85 -1.36
C GLU A 131 -18.39 7.68 -1.91
N MET A 132 -18.48 8.11 -3.15
CA MET A 132 -17.53 8.97 -3.84
C MET A 132 -18.08 10.39 -3.93
N ALA A 133 -17.23 11.39 -3.70
CA ALA A 133 -17.62 12.79 -3.83
C ALA A 133 -16.50 13.65 -4.43
N LEU A 134 -16.88 14.67 -5.20
CA LEU A 134 -16.01 15.78 -5.59
C LEU A 134 -16.50 17.04 -4.94
N TYR A 135 -15.58 17.83 -4.41
CA TYR A 135 -15.82 19.16 -3.88
C TYR A 135 -14.93 20.18 -4.58
N SER A 136 -15.38 21.43 -4.68
CA SER A 136 -14.50 22.55 -5.00
C SER A 136 -13.67 22.89 -3.77
N LEU A 137 -12.35 23.03 -3.94
CA LEU A 137 -11.43 23.45 -2.88
C LEU A 137 -11.72 24.88 -2.43
N GLU A 138 -11.96 25.78 -3.39
CA GLU A 138 -12.18 27.19 -3.14
C GLU A 138 -13.55 27.45 -2.48
N SER A 139 -14.65 26.99 -3.13
CA SER A 139 -16.00 27.28 -2.67
C SER A 139 -16.53 26.30 -1.62
N LYS A 140 -15.84 25.18 -1.39
CA LYS A 140 -16.23 24.04 -0.53
C LYS A 140 -17.58 23.39 -0.90
N LYS A 141 -18.11 23.69 -2.09
CA LYS A 141 -19.37 23.13 -2.56
C LYS A 141 -19.19 21.71 -3.06
N LEU A 142 -20.19 20.86 -2.76
CA LEU A 142 -20.31 19.53 -3.35
C LEU A 142 -20.61 19.66 -4.85
N LEU A 143 -19.76 19.07 -5.70
CA LEU A 143 -19.84 19.12 -7.15
C LEU A 143 -20.39 17.81 -7.75
N PHE A 144 -20.08 16.68 -7.12
CA PHE A 144 -20.47 15.34 -7.56
C PHE A 144 -20.60 14.42 -6.35
N LYS A 145 -21.54 13.49 -6.44
CA LYS A 145 -21.75 12.45 -5.44
C LYS A 145 -22.31 11.20 -6.09
N GLU A 146 -21.71 10.05 -5.80
CA GLU A 146 -22.17 8.73 -6.26
C GLU A 146 -21.89 7.70 -5.16
N SER A 147 -22.73 6.68 -5.04
CA SER A 147 -22.59 5.62 -4.06
C SER A 147 -22.34 4.28 -4.72
N ALA A 148 -21.37 3.52 -4.24
CA ALA A 148 -21.13 2.14 -4.60
C ALA A 148 -21.58 1.20 -3.45
N ASN A 149 -21.42 -0.11 -3.64
CA ASN A 149 -21.77 -1.09 -2.61
C ASN A 149 -20.89 -0.92 -1.37
N THR A 150 -21.52 -0.85 -0.20
CA THR A 150 -20.79 -0.80 1.07
C THR A 150 -20.03 -2.12 1.28
N PRO A 151 -18.72 -2.09 1.50
CA PRO A 151 -17.93 -3.30 1.70
C PRO A 151 -18.21 -3.92 3.07
N ILE A 152 -18.12 -5.23 3.17
CA ILE A 152 -18.24 -5.97 4.45
C ILE A 152 -16.93 -5.88 5.23
N ALA A 153 -15.80 -6.02 4.54
CA ALA A 153 -14.46 -5.90 5.10
C ALA A 153 -13.50 -5.33 4.05
N VAL A 154 -12.53 -4.53 4.50
CA VAL A 154 -11.53 -3.87 3.65
C VAL A 154 -10.11 -4.22 4.11
N ASP A 155 -9.17 -4.30 3.18
CA ASP A 155 -7.73 -4.31 3.46
C ASP A 155 -7.32 -2.91 3.97
N ALA A 156 -6.43 -2.85 4.95
CA ALA A 156 -5.95 -1.58 5.51
C ALA A 156 -5.21 -0.71 4.48
N ARG A 157 -4.69 -1.30 3.42
CA ARG A 157 -4.08 -0.59 2.30
C ARG A 157 -5.18 -0.10 1.36
N ILE A 158 -5.48 1.18 1.38
CA ILE A 158 -6.48 1.80 0.51
C ILE A 158 -5.75 2.75 -0.43
N ALA A 159 -5.93 2.56 -1.74
CA ALA A 159 -5.38 3.45 -2.73
C ALA A 159 -6.20 4.74 -2.83
N ASN A 160 -5.52 5.88 -3.02
CA ASN A 160 -6.16 7.19 -3.09
C ASN A 160 -6.76 7.45 -4.49
N PRO A 161 -7.80 8.29 -4.61
CA PRO A 161 -8.29 8.77 -5.90
C PRO A 161 -7.14 9.33 -6.74
N TYR A 162 -7.14 9.01 -8.03
CA TYR A 162 -6.08 9.38 -8.96
C TYR A 162 -6.59 10.35 -10.02
N PHE A 163 -5.89 11.47 -10.19
CA PHE A 163 -6.20 12.44 -11.22
C PHE A 163 -5.42 12.14 -12.50
N LEU A 164 -6.12 12.10 -13.62
CA LEU A 164 -5.55 11.87 -14.94
C LEU A 164 -6.16 12.89 -15.91
N LYS A 165 -5.50 14.02 -16.11
CA LYS A 165 -6.03 15.16 -16.84
C LYS A 165 -7.40 15.59 -16.26
N GLU A 166 -8.45 15.63 -17.12
CA GLU A 166 -9.84 15.93 -16.73
C GLU A 166 -10.57 14.75 -16.06
N LEU A 167 -9.89 13.65 -15.81
CA LEU A 167 -10.49 12.45 -15.20
C LEU A 167 -10.09 12.31 -13.74
N VAL A 168 -11.04 11.91 -12.92
CA VAL A 168 -10.83 11.43 -11.56
C VAL A 168 -11.17 9.94 -11.51
N LEU A 169 -10.19 9.12 -11.16
CA LEU A 169 -10.34 7.69 -10.97
C LEU A 169 -10.57 7.41 -9.49
N PHE A 170 -11.79 7.08 -9.10
CA PHE A 170 -12.09 6.60 -7.76
C PHE A 170 -11.76 5.12 -7.65
N LEU A 171 -10.94 4.78 -6.65
CA LEU A 171 -10.47 3.42 -6.38
C LEU A 171 -11.33 2.86 -5.26
N THR A 172 -12.44 2.20 -5.64
CA THR A 172 -13.50 1.87 -4.71
C THR A 172 -13.17 0.72 -3.75
N LEU A 173 -13.91 0.66 -2.66
CA LEU A 173 -13.73 -0.37 -1.63
C LEU A 173 -14.35 -1.73 -2.01
N ASP A 174 -15.12 -1.78 -3.11
CA ASP A 174 -15.73 -2.99 -3.68
C ASP A 174 -15.05 -3.47 -4.98
N GLY A 175 -13.80 -3.05 -5.22
CA GLY A 175 -12.95 -3.59 -6.28
C GLY A 175 -13.17 -3.02 -7.67
N LYS A 176 -13.65 -1.78 -7.78
CA LYS A 176 -13.88 -1.10 -9.05
C LYS A 176 -13.05 0.18 -9.17
N ILE A 177 -12.74 0.56 -10.39
CA ILE A 177 -12.26 1.89 -10.74
C ILE A 177 -13.43 2.62 -11.38
N VAL A 178 -13.95 3.65 -10.72
CA VAL A 178 -15.01 4.51 -11.26
C VAL A 178 -14.37 5.76 -11.82
N ILE A 179 -14.54 5.99 -13.13
CA ILE A 179 -13.95 7.11 -13.86
C ILE A 179 -14.98 8.20 -14.00
N VAL A 180 -14.68 9.34 -13.39
CA VAL A 180 -15.54 10.54 -13.40
C VAL A 180 -14.81 11.65 -14.17
N ASN A 181 -15.52 12.33 -15.05
CA ASN A 181 -15.01 13.55 -15.67
C ASN A 181 -15.17 14.72 -14.69
N SER A 182 -14.05 15.38 -14.34
CA SER A 182 -14.01 16.45 -13.34
C SER A 182 -14.66 17.76 -13.82
N GLU A 183 -14.84 17.96 -15.12
CA GLU A 183 -15.50 19.16 -15.68
C GLU A 183 -17.01 18.94 -15.76
N THR A 184 -17.47 17.84 -16.37
CA THR A 184 -18.90 17.55 -16.59
C THR A 184 -19.58 16.95 -15.37
N LYS A 185 -18.82 16.49 -14.37
CA LYS A 185 -19.30 15.82 -13.15
C LYS A 185 -20.11 14.54 -13.43
N GLN A 186 -19.76 13.83 -14.50
CA GLN A 186 -20.44 12.61 -14.92
C GLN A 186 -19.54 11.39 -14.82
N VAL A 187 -20.11 10.26 -14.39
CA VAL A 187 -19.45 8.96 -14.48
C VAL A 187 -19.37 8.55 -15.95
N LEU A 188 -18.17 8.35 -16.45
CA LEU A 188 -17.92 7.91 -17.82
C LEU A 188 -17.90 6.39 -17.95
N ARG A 189 -17.28 5.72 -16.97
CA ARG A 189 -17.08 4.26 -17.00
C ARG A 189 -16.79 3.73 -15.60
N SER A 190 -17.17 2.48 -15.36
CA SER A 190 -16.71 1.67 -14.23
C SER A 190 -15.98 0.44 -14.75
N VAL A 191 -14.80 0.16 -14.19
CA VAL A 191 -13.95 -0.99 -14.55
C VAL A 191 -13.80 -1.88 -13.33
N VAL A 192 -14.21 -3.16 -13.43
CA VAL A 192 -14.07 -4.12 -12.34
C VAL A 192 -12.65 -4.66 -12.33
N VAL A 193 -11.94 -4.52 -11.22
CA VAL A 193 -10.63 -5.15 -10.98
C VAL A 193 -10.82 -6.52 -10.37
N SER A 194 -11.70 -6.62 -9.38
CA SER A 194 -12.07 -7.85 -8.69
C SER A 194 -13.53 -7.78 -8.22
N SER A 195 -14.14 -8.94 -7.99
CA SER A 195 -15.52 -9.08 -7.50
C SER A 195 -15.59 -10.01 -6.29
N GLU A 196 -14.53 -10.10 -5.50
CA GLU A 196 -14.55 -10.86 -4.27
C GLU A 196 -15.44 -10.18 -3.21
N GLU A 197 -15.98 -10.96 -2.27
CA GLU A 197 -16.90 -10.46 -1.25
C GLU A 197 -16.18 -9.70 -0.12
N TYR A 198 -14.95 -10.11 0.22
CA TYR A 198 -14.17 -9.58 1.34
C TYR A 198 -12.81 -9.06 0.88
N PHE A 199 -12.31 -8.01 1.53
CA PHE A 199 -10.98 -7.44 1.27
C PHE A 199 -10.75 -7.12 -0.21
N ASN A 200 -11.79 -6.60 -0.85
CA ASN A 200 -11.83 -6.38 -2.30
C ASN A 200 -11.46 -4.94 -2.72
N ASN A 201 -11.12 -4.06 -1.76
CA ASN A 201 -10.74 -2.70 -2.09
C ASN A 201 -9.49 -2.64 -2.96
N ILE A 202 -9.41 -1.60 -3.79
CA ILE A 202 -8.20 -1.32 -4.58
C ILE A 202 -7.07 -0.92 -3.63
N THR A 203 -5.97 -1.65 -3.71
CA THR A 203 -4.77 -1.44 -2.86
C THR A 203 -3.62 -0.75 -3.60
N TYR A 204 -3.67 -0.73 -4.92
CA TYR A 204 -2.63 -0.16 -5.77
C TYR A 204 -3.20 0.34 -7.09
N LEU A 205 -2.68 1.46 -7.55
CA LEU A 205 -2.86 1.95 -8.92
C LEU A 205 -1.60 2.72 -9.34
N ASN A 206 -1.16 2.49 -10.56
CA ASN A 206 -0.15 3.31 -11.22
C ASN A 206 -0.46 3.40 -12.72
N VAL A 207 -0.12 4.54 -13.33
CA VAL A 207 -0.32 4.81 -14.75
C VAL A 207 1.01 5.22 -15.37
N ILE A 208 1.47 4.48 -16.38
CA ILE A 208 2.70 4.76 -17.13
C ILE A 208 2.37 4.70 -18.61
N ASP A 209 2.67 5.74 -19.38
CA ASP A 209 2.45 5.81 -20.84
C ASP A 209 1.03 5.41 -21.27
N ASN A 210 0.00 5.90 -20.57
CA ASN A 210 -1.42 5.55 -20.75
C ASN A 210 -1.77 4.06 -20.49
N ASN A 211 -0.88 3.29 -19.91
CA ASN A 211 -1.17 1.94 -19.41
C ASN A 211 -1.43 2.03 -17.91
N LEU A 212 -2.61 1.61 -17.49
CA LEU A 212 -3.02 1.57 -16.10
C LEU A 212 -2.85 0.16 -15.55
N VAL A 213 -2.20 0.05 -14.41
CA VAL A 213 -2.14 -1.19 -13.62
C VAL A 213 -2.74 -0.92 -12.24
N ALA A 214 -3.73 -1.73 -11.88
CA ALA A 214 -4.37 -1.67 -10.56
C ALA A 214 -4.47 -3.05 -9.94
N SER A 215 -4.49 -3.11 -8.61
CA SER A 215 -4.71 -4.39 -7.92
C SER A 215 -5.61 -4.25 -6.69
N THR A 216 -6.24 -5.37 -6.34
CA THR A 216 -6.76 -5.68 -5.00
C THR A 216 -5.79 -6.64 -4.29
N GLY A 217 -6.18 -7.18 -3.15
CA GLY A 217 -5.41 -8.24 -2.48
C GLY A 217 -5.38 -9.59 -3.23
N THR A 218 -6.23 -9.77 -4.26
CA THR A 218 -6.43 -11.07 -4.94
C THR A 218 -6.37 -11.01 -6.47
N SER A 219 -6.37 -9.83 -7.06
CA SER A 219 -6.42 -9.65 -8.51
C SER A 219 -5.57 -8.48 -8.96
N VAL A 220 -5.00 -8.59 -10.15
CA VAL A 220 -4.35 -7.49 -10.87
C VAL A 220 -5.04 -7.27 -12.21
N LEU A 221 -5.26 -6.00 -12.53
CA LEU A 221 -5.79 -5.52 -13.82
C LEU A 221 -4.69 -4.75 -14.54
N ALA A 222 -4.50 -5.00 -15.82
CA ALA A 222 -3.81 -4.11 -16.74
C ALA A 222 -4.81 -3.59 -17.78
N LEU A 223 -4.90 -2.28 -17.90
CA LEU A 223 -5.79 -1.60 -18.83
C LEU A 223 -4.97 -0.69 -19.74
N SER A 224 -4.95 -1.04 -21.01
CA SER A 224 -4.36 -0.26 -22.09
C SER A 224 -5.38 -0.20 -23.26
N GLN A 225 -4.98 -0.51 -24.49
CA GLN A 225 -5.91 -0.78 -25.59
C GLN A 225 -6.73 -2.07 -25.37
N LYS A 226 -6.19 -3.00 -24.59
CA LYS A 226 -6.86 -4.23 -24.17
C LYS A 226 -6.87 -4.28 -22.65
N GLU A 227 -7.86 -4.98 -22.13
CA GLU A 227 -8.05 -5.24 -20.73
C GLU A 227 -7.62 -6.68 -20.43
N ALA A 228 -6.70 -6.84 -19.46
CA ALA A 228 -6.24 -8.13 -18.99
C ALA A 228 -6.35 -8.20 -17.46
N ARG A 229 -6.66 -9.39 -16.94
CA ARG A 229 -6.72 -9.67 -15.49
C ARG A 229 -6.08 -10.99 -15.17
N GLU A 230 -5.41 -11.03 -14.01
CA GLU A 230 -4.85 -12.24 -13.44
C GLU A 230 -5.12 -12.29 -11.94
N LYS A 231 -5.20 -13.51 -11.39
CA LYS A 231 -5.43 -13.75 -9.96
C LYS A 231 -4.13 -14.16 -9.27
N TYR A 232 -3.77 -13.40 -8.22
CA TYR A 232 -2.65 -13.68 -7.33
C TYR A 232 -3.04 -13.25 -5.92
N GLU A 233 -2.60 -13.95 -4.89
CA GLU A 233 -2.71 -13.43 -3.51
C GLU A 233 -1.62 -12.42 -3.23
N ILE A 234 -1.92 -11.15 -3.49
CA ILE A 234 -0.96 -10.04 -3.57
C ILE A 234 -0.68 -9.46 -2.19
N ARG A 235 0.61 -9.38 -1.82
CA ARG A 235 1.09 -8.56 -0.71
C ARG A 235 1.58 -7.20 -1.19
N ASN A 236 2.49 -7.20 -2.13
CA ASN A 236 3.06 -5.99 -2.71
C ASN A 236 3.13 -6.12 -4.22
N ILE A 237 3.08 -4.99 -4.91
CA ILE A 237 3.17 -4.90 -6.35
C ILE A 237 4.02 -3.69 -6.72
N ALA A 238 4.86 -3.84 -7.75
CA ALA A 238 5.63 -2.76 -8.36
C ALA A 238 5.44 -2.81 -9.87
N TYR A 239 5.12 -1.67 -10.48
CA TYR A 239 4.94 -1.53 -11.91
C TYR A 239 5.90 -0.49 -12.48
N THR A 240 6.60 -0.87 -13.54
CA THR A 240 7.45 0.00 -14.37
C THR A 240 7.09 -0.17 -15.83
N ALA A 241 7.62 0.65 -16.72
CA ALA A 241 7.42 0.48 -18.17
C ALA A 241 7.90 -0.89 -18.71
N GLU A 242 8.83 -1.57 -18.01
CA GLU A 242 9.40 -2.85 -18.42
C GLU A 242 8.58 -4.06 -17.97
N GLY A 243 7.79 -3.92 -16.90
CA GLY A 243 7.01 -5.04 -16.35
C GLY A 243 6.36 -4.75 -15.00
N ILE A 244 5.72 -5.80 -14.51
CA ILE A 244 5.03 -5.82 -13.22
C ILE A 244 5.67 -6.92 -12.37
N TRP A 245 6.02 -6.61 -11.13
CA TRP A 245 6.50 -7.58 -10.15
C TRP A 245 5.53 -7.66 -9.00
N ILE A 246 5.18 -8.88 -8.61
CA ILE A 246 4.21 -9.16 -7.54
C ILE A 246 4.89 -10.01 -6.47
N ALA A 247 4.88 -9.55 -5.23
CA ALA A 247 5.17 -10.36 -4.07
C ALA A 247 3.88 -10.96 -3.52
N THR A 248 3.82 -12.28 -3.37
CA THR A 248 2.61 -13.01 -2.98
C THR A 248 2.60 -13.41 -1.51
N LYS A 249 1.41 -13.72 -0.98
CA LYS A 249 1.24 -14.28 0.38
C LYS A 249 1.89 -15.64 0.55
N GLN A 250 2.12 -16.37 -0.56
CA GLN A 250 2.82 -17.67 -0.56
C GLN A 250 4.35 -17.54 -0.54
N GLY A 251 4.89 -16.32 -0.47
CA GLY A 251 6.33 -16.08 -0.51
C GLY A 251 6.93 -16.27 -1.91
N GLU A 252 6.20 -15.91 -2.96
CA GLU A 252 6.68 -15.92 -4.34
C GLU A 252 6.89 -14.47 -4.83
N ILE A 253 7.94 -14.26 -5.62
CA ILE A 253 8.07 -13.07 -6.48
C ILE A 253 7.76 -13.52 -7.90
N ILE A 254 6.81 -12.83 -8.54
CA ILE A 254 6.34 -13.13 -9.90
C ILE A 254 6.64 -11.92 -10.78
N ALA A 255 7.22 -12.17 -11.96
CA ALA A 255 7.45 -11.16 -12.98
C ALA A 255 6.48 -11.35 -14.13
N LEU A 256 5.78 -10.28 -14.52
CA LEU A 256 4.83 -10.23 -15.64
C LEU A 256 5.25 -9.13 -16.62
N SER A 257 4.78 -9.25 -17.87
CA SER A 257 4.81 -8.11 -18.80
C SER A 257 3.82 -7.02 -18.36
N PRO A 258 3.89 -5.78 -18.90
CA PRO A 258 2.87 -4.76 -18.66
C PRO A 258 1.45 -5.19 -19.07
N SER A 259 1.30 -6.21 -19.94
CA SER A 259 0.03 -6.82 -20.35
C SER A 259 -0.33 -8.09 -19.59
N LEU A 260 0.27 -8.32 -18.42
CA LEU A 260 0.09 -9.47 -17.51
C LEU A 260 0.54 -10.83 -18.05
N GLN A 261 1.34 -10.90 -19.13
CA GLN A 261 1.90 -12.17 -19.56
C GLN A 261 2.99 -12.62 -18.59
N PHE A 262 2.89 -13.88 -18.15
CA PHE A 262 3.87 -14.48 -17.24
C PHE A 262 5.27 -14.51 -17.87
N LYS A 263 6.28 -14.07 -17.11
CA LYS A 263 7.71 -14.08 -17.50
C LYS A 263 8.53 -15.04 -16.64
N ALA A 264 8.44 -14.89 -15.32
CA ALA A 264 9.24 -15.68 -14.39
C ALA A 264 8.60 -15.72 -13.01
N LYS A 265 9.06 -16.67 -12.18
CA LYS A 265 8.69 -16.79 -10.79
C LYS A 265 9.85 -17.31 -9.95
N LYS A 266 10.04 -16.77 -8.75
CA LYS A 266 10.96 -17.28 -7.73
C LYS A 266 10.22 -17.46 -6.41
N LYS A 267 10.40 -18.64 -5.79
CA LYS A 267 9.83 -18.98 -4.49
C LYS A 267 10.86 -18.79 -3.37
N PHE A 268 10.43 -18.17 -2.30
CA PHE A 268 11.13 -18.06 -1.02
C PHE A 268 10.23 -18.67 0.06
N PRO A 269 10.46 -19.92 0.46
CA PRO A 269 9.59 -20.63 1.40
C PRO A 269 9.43 -19.84 2.70
N PHE A 270 8.17 -19.70 3.16
CA PHE A 270 7.78 -18.97 4.36
C PHE A 270 8.05 -17.46 4.39
N ALA A 271 8.56 -16.88 3.30
CA ALA A 271 8.83 -15.44 3.24
C ALA A 271 7.54 -14.63 3.33
N HIS A 272 7.57 -13.60 4.18
CA HIS A 272 6.52 -12.62 4.33
C HIS A 272 7.04 -11.27 3.84
N PHE A 273 6.74 -10.94 2.60
CA PHE A 273 7.19 -9.68 2.01
C PHE A 273 6.39 -8.49 2.56
N VAL A 274 7.10 -7.48 3.06
CA VAL A 274 6.53 -6.24 3.61
C VAL A 274 6.80 -5.02 2.72
N GLY A 275 7.71 -5.16 1.73
CA GLY A 275 8.00 -4.12 0.74
C GLY A 275 8.50 -4.73 -0.57
N LEU A 276 8.22 -4.05 -1.69
CA LEU A 276 8.70 -4.42 -3.02
C LEU A 276 8.98 -3.15 -3.82
N SER A 277 10.18 -3.04 -4.37
CA SER A 277 10.59 -1.93 -5.22
C SER A 277 11.40 -2.41 -6.40
N VAL A 278 11.32 -1.68 -7.51
CA VAL A 278 12.15 -1.93 -8.70
C VAL A 278 12.97 -0.68 -8.97
N GLN A 279 14.29 -0.81 -8.88
CA GLN A 279 15.22 0.27 -9.12
C GLN A 279 16.33 -0.21 -10.06
N ASN A 280 16.68 0.62 -11.04
CA ASN A 280 17.67 0.29 -12.05
C ASN A 280 17.33 -1.05 -12.73
N ASP A 281 18.20 -2.05 -12.61
CA ASP A 281 18.07 -3.39 -13.20
C ASP A 281 17.69 -4.48 -12.18
N ARG A 282 17.32 -4.09 -10.94
CA ARG A 282 17.01 -5.02 -9.85
C ARG A 282 15.61 -4.84 -9.26
N VAL A 283 15.12 -5.93 -8.70
CA VAL A 283 13.93 -6.02 -7.86
C VAL A 283 14.37 -6.22 -6.42
N TYR A 284 13.91 -5.37 -5.53
CA TYR A 284 14.22 -5.40 -4.11
C TYR A 284 12.96 -5.79 -3.34
N ALA A 285 13.03 -6.90 -2.62
CA ALA A 285 11.95 -7.39 -1.76
C ALA A 285 12.40 -7.37 -0.30
N LEU A 286 11.74 -6.55 0.52
CA LEU A 286 11.97 -6.50 1.96
C LEU A 286 11.11 -7.58 2.63
N GLU A 287 11.75 -8.44 3.40
CA GLU A 287 11.13 -9.55 4.10
C GLU A 287 11.03 -9.24 5.60
N GLN A 288 9.95 -9.70 6.23
CA GLN A 288 9.55 -9.31 7.59
C GLN A 288 10.57 -9.68 8.68
N GLU A 289 11.32 -10.77 8.51
CA GLU A 289 12.35 -11.21 9.48
C GLU A 289 13.68 -10.43 9.34
N GLY A 290 13.68 -9.32 8.60
CA GLY A 290 14.84 -8.45 8.47
C GLY A 290 15.79 -8.84 7.33
N TYR A 291 15.26 -9.32 6.21
CA TYR A 291 16.09 -9.63 5.03
C TYR A 291 15.72 -8.75 3.83
N MET A 292 16.75 -8.21 3.16
CA MET A 292 16.63 -7.63 1.84
C MET A 292 17.04 -8.65 0.79
N ILE A 293 16.10 -9.00 -0.08
CA ILE A 293 16.33 -9.89 -1.21
C ILE A 293 16.44 -9.03 -2.48
N ALA A 294 17.64 -8.96 -3.07
CA ALA A 294 17.93 -8.20 -4.27
C ALA A 294 18.01 -9.16 -5.47
N LEU A 295 16.97 -9.18 -6.32
CA LEU A 295 16.86 -10.06 -7.48
C LEU A 295 17.21 -9.32 -8.77
N THR A 296 17.67 -10.06 -9.78
CA THR A 296 17.62 -9.60 -11.17
C THR A 296 16.17 -9.50 -11.65
N LYS A 297 15.84 -8.58 -12.58
CA LYS A 297 14.46 -8.40 -13.10
C LYS A 297 13.86 -9.67 -13.72
N ASN A 298 14.69 -10.59 -14.23
CA ASN A 298 14.27 -11.88 -14.75
C ASN A 298 14.15 -12.99 -13.67
N LEU A 299 14.42 -12.65 -12.40
CA LEU A 299 14.36 -13.52 -11.22
C LEU A 299 15.30 -14.75 -11.25
N LEU A 300 16.31 -14.77 -12.13
CA LEU A 300 17.24 -15.90 -12.26
C LEU A 300 18.33 -15.90 -11.19
N ALA A 301 18.76 -14.73 -10.75
CA ALA A 301 19.77 -14.57 -9.71
C ALA A 301 19.28 -13.64 -8.60
N TYR A 302 19.74 -13.89 -7.39
CA TYR A 302 19.43 -13.04 -6.23
C TYR A 302 20.54 -13.14 -5.20
N ASP A 303 20.65 -12.07 -4.40
CA ASP A 303 21.47 -12.00 -3.20
C ASP A 303 20.56 -11.65 -2.01
N VAL A 304 20.88 -12.18 -0.82
CA VAL A 304 20.17 -11.87 0.42
C VAL A 304 21.12 -11.13 1.35
N TYR A 305 20.64 -10.05 1.93
CA TYR A 305 21.36 -9.22 2.89
C TYR A 305 20.57 -9.14 4.20
N ASP A 306 21.29 -9.08 5.30
CA ASP A 306 20.73 -8.84 6.62
C ASP A 306 20.42 -7.36 6.82
N ILE A 307 19.25 -7.07 7.43
CA ILE A 307 18.81 -5.74 7.79
C ILE A 307 18.40 -5.79 9.24
N ASP A 308 18.99 -4.94 10.05
CA ASP A 308 18.62 -4.76 11.45
C ASP A 308 17.21 -4.11 11.56
N MET A 309 16.17 -4.96 11.43
CA MET A 309 14.76 -4.57 11.43
C MET A 309 13.94 -5.56 12.25
N ASP A 310 13.05 -5.06 13.09
CA ASP A 310 12.10 -5.87 13.83
C ASP A 310 10.86 -6.22 12.98
N SER A 311 10.29 -7.39 13.21
CA SER A 311 9.18 -7.95 12.40
C SER A 311 7.86 -7.18 12.54
N ASP A 312 7.72 -6.30 13.53
CA ASP A 312 6.55 -5.45 13.80
C ASP A 312 6.72 -4.01 13.34
N ASN A 313 7.88 -3.65 12.77
CA ASN A 313 8.11 -2.32 12.25
C ASN A 313 7.10 -1.94 11.16
N LYS A 314 6.63 -0.69 11.20
CA LYS A 314 5.86 -0.08 10.12
C LYS A 314 6.78 0.26 8.96
N ILE A 315 6.43 -0.21 7.77
CA ILE A 315 7.21 -0.01 6.57
C ILE A 315 6.57 1.09 5.72
N PHE A 316 7.40 2.04 5.28
CA PHE A 316 7.04 3.02 4.25
C PHE A 316 8.02 2.94 3.09
N LEU A 317 7.49 2.92 1.86
CA LEU A 317 8.28 2.81 0.64
C LEU A 317 8.42 4.18 -0.02
N GLY A 318 9.65 4.70 -0.05
CA GLY A 318 10.00 5.93 -0.75
C GLY A 318 10.67 5.69 -2.11
N ASP A 319 11.13 6.77 -2.73
CA ASP A 319 11.83 6.72 -4.01
C ASP A 319 13.28 6.22 -3.84
N GLY A 320 13.46 4.91 -4.03
CA GLY A 320 14.73 4.22 -3.84
C GLY A 320 15.15 4.08 -2.38
N ARG A 321 14.16 4.02 -1.47
CA ARG A 321 14.37 3.79 -0.04
C ARG A 321 13.27 2.93 0.56
N PHE A 322 13.65 2.09 1.53
CA PHE A 322 12.72 1.51 2.50
C PHE A 322 12.94 2.19 3.83
N TYR A 323 11.86 2.71 4.42
CA TYR A 323 11.82 3.33 5.73
C TYR A 323 11.14 2.38 6.71
N PHE A 324 11.71 2.22 7.90
CA PHE A 324 11.18 1.38 8.98
C PHE A 324 11.66 1.93 10.33
N ASP A 325 10.78 1.94 11.33
CA ASP A 325 11.04 2.55 12.61
C ASP A 325 11.61 3.97 12.46
N ASP A 326 12.77 4.28 13.06
CA ASP A 326 13.53 5.54 12.93
C ASP A 326 14.64 5.47 11.87
N ARG A 327 14.63 4.47 10.98
CA ARG A 327 15.71 4.19 10.02
C ARG A 327 15.23 4.08 8.57
N TYR A 328 16.17 4.17 7.67
CA TYR A 328 15.95 3.84 6.27
C TYR A 328 17.17 3.18 5.64
N ILE A 329 16.92 2.43 4.59
CA ILE A 329 17.96 1.88 3.72
C ILE A 329 17.77 2.38 2.29
N ASN A 330 18.88 2.73 1.63
CA ASN A 330 18.88 3.12 0.24
C ASN A 330 19.10 1.89 -0.65
N ILE A 331 18.33 1.81 -1.73
CA ILE A 331 18.39 0.76 -2.75
C ILE A 331 18.78 1.30 -4.14
N LYS A 332 19.26 2.56 -4.17
CA LYS A 332 19.79 3.20 -5.39
C LYS A 332 21.26 2.92 -5.56
#